data_700e28f47f6f8a80478e4acef5eac415
#
_entry.id   700e28f47f6f8a80478e4acef5eac415
#
_cell.length_a   1.000
_cell.length_b   1.000
_cell.length_c   1.000
_cell.angle_alpha   90.00
_cell.angle_beta   90.00
_cell.angle_gamma   90.00
#
_symmetry.space_group_name_H-M   'P 1'
#
loop_
_entity.id
_entity.type
_entity.pdbx_description
1 polymer ?
#
loop_
_entity_poly.entity_id
_entity_poly.type
_entity_poly.pdbx_seq_one_letter_code
_entity_poly.pdbx_strand_id
1 'polypeptide(L)'
;MRPDERDRGREAGGIPDGLLIGLLGFLLGMSLMVWTATGLAGWFTRGGWPDGVTFVRTPLALRHLIGQPHDIAGAWPDTPADQLSGYGLFWGLFIGQLMVLVVLTVFVLGTVARWRAVRARRKTEQGSGRTAGRTAGRTAGRTKSAGPGEPEELREPERQAEPQDNVNLTKPSYAAPPPSPALAHEPEPTPTPHPAAPHTAQANPAATDSPTTGLAATDSAATSLATLAALAAEAAALTRAAETTALTKTPVTLPAPRGPVILGPAATRHPLAAQAARDAEGPALIVTSNPALWADTKDARAKLGPVHLYDPSHLCDTPDRLHWSPSRGCEDKAVAAARAAALLAPVRPTAKIDQALADVAETLLRSYLHAAAVDGRTVRHIHRWAQGSQVQDAVRALRTNPKAAAGTAGELESALTSHPERRDMAQELTARALSALSTINVRESCTPNRTDSLALDSFVHEGGTLYVVGEPIEDPRATPGAMPLLTALTASVVERGRRMAERSSYGRLDPPLTLILDDVAAVAPLPQLPDLLTTGADRGMPTLALMRSREQGRSRWPQYELPV
;
A
#
# COMPACT_ATOMS: atom_id res chain seq x y z
N MET A 1 19.09 47.74 41.37
CA MET A 1 19.08 46.46 42.09
C MET A 1 18.75 45.37 41.10
N ARG A 2 19.73 44.61 40.66
CA ARG A 2 19.57 43.36 39.88
C ARG A 2 19.56 42.20 40.86
N PRO A 3 18.73 41.18 40.65
CA PRO A 3 19.05 39.81 41.06
C PRO A 3 18.94 38.90 39.82
N ASP A 4 19.73 38.09 39.60
CA ASP A 4 20.49 36.94 39.91
C ASP A 4 20.68 36.11 38.65
N GLU A 5 21.85 36.26 38.06
CA GLU A 5 22.45 35.27 37.17
C GLU A 5 23.11 34.22 38.05
N ARG A 6 22.46 33.07 38.31
CA ARG A 6 23.09 31.82 38.75
C ARG A 6 22.08 30.69 38.55
N ASP A 7 22.14 30.00 37.42
CA ASP A 7 22.15 28.56 37.29
C ASP A 7 22.23 28.14 35.83
N ARG A 8 23.42 28.29 35.23
CA ARG A 8 23.82 27.47 34.10
C ARG A 8 24.82 26.44 34.58
N GLY A 9 24.31 25.45 35.31
CA GLY A 9 25.02 24.22 35.66
C GLY A 9 25.05 23.27 34.49
N ARG A 10 26.22 23.13 33.88
CA ARG A 10 26.80 21.94 33.22
C ARG A 10 25.86 20.77 33.05
N GLU A 11 25.29 20.58 31.89
CA GLU A 11 24.97 19.26 31.37
C GLU A 11 26.27 18.58 30.92
N ALA A 12 26.87 17.84 31.85
CA ALA A 12 27.87 16.84 31.54
C ALA A 12 27.16 15.73 30.75
N GLY A 13 27.68 15.40 29.55
CA GLY A 13 27.19 14.32 28.69
C GLY A 13 27.29 12.96 29.39
N GLY A 14 26.28 12.62 30.16
CA GLY A 14 26.07 11.28 30.72
C GLY A 14 25.27 10.45 29.73
N ILE A 15 25.68 9.18 29.55
CA ILE A 15 24.90 8.18 28.82
C ILE A 15 23.50 8.14 29.45
N PRO A 16 22.40 8.25 28.68
CA PRO A 16 21.07 8.26 29.26
C PRO A 16 20.81 6.94 30.00
N ASP A 17 20.39 7.03 31.26
CA ASP A 17 20.14 5.87 32.16
C ASP A 17 19.27 4.79 31.48
N GLY A 18 18.33 5.16 30.63
CA GLY A 18 17.50 4.24 29.86
C GLY A 18 18.28 3.37 28.89
N LEU A 19 19.40 3.84 28.36
CA LEU A 19 20.27 3.07 27.46
C LEU A 19 21.10 2.04 28.24
N LEU A 20 21.58 2.40 29.42
CA LEU A 20 22.30 1.49 30.31
C LEU A 20 21.38 0.36 30.81
N ILE A 21 20.16 0.68 31.22
CA ILE A 21 19.15 -0.29 31.68
C ILE A 21 18.77 -1.21 30.50
N GLY A 22 18.60 -0.67 29.30
CA GLY A 22 18.30 -1.44 28.09
C GLY A 22 19.42 -2.40 27.71
N LEU A 23 20.68 -1.95 27.76
CA LEU A 23 21.87 -2.78 27.51
C LEU A 23 22.01 -3.90 28.52
N LEU A 24 21.83 -3.59 29.81
CA LEU A 24 21.88 -4.57 30.89
C LEU A 24 20.77 -5.63 30.72
N GLY A 25 19.55 -5.19 30.41
CA GLY A 25 18.42 -6.10 30.13
C GLY A 25 18.67 -7.00 28.92
N PHE A 26 19.29 -6.46 27.86
CA PHE A 26 19.65 -7.22 26.68
C PHE A 26 20.71 -8.29 27.00
N LEU A 27 21.79 -7.96 27.72
CA LEU A 27 22.84 -8.91 28.11
C LEU A 27 22.29 -10.00 29.03
N LEU A 28 21.40 -9.64 29.97
CA LEU A 28 20.74 -10.59 30.85
C LEU A 28 19.83 -11.54 30.06
N GLY A 29 19.07 -11.01 29.09
CA GLY A 29 18.20 -11.80 28.20
C GLY A 29 18.99 -12.78 27.34
N MET A 30 20.10 -12.33 26.74
CA MET A 30 21.00 -13.21 25.97
C MET A 30 21.62 -14.32 26.83
N SER A 31 22.04 -13.98 28.05
CA SER A 31 22.56 -14.98 29.00
C SER A 31 21.48 -16.01 29.37
N LEU A 32 20.25 -15.57 29.61
CA LEU A 32 19.14 -16.47 29.92
C LEU A 32 18.84 -17.42 28.75
N MET A 33 18.85 -16.90 27.51
CA MET A 33 18.62 -17.71 26.30
C MET A 33 19.70 -18.77 26.08
N VAL A 34 20.97 -18.44 26.23
CA VAL A 34 22.07 -19.43 26.12
C VAL A 34 21.94 -20.49 27.20
N TRP A 35 21.67 -20.10 28.45
CA TRP A 35 21.49 -21.02 29.55
C TRP A 35 20.33 -22.00 29.32
N THR A 36 19.15 -21.49 28.95
CA THR A 36 17.97 -22.31 28.68
C THR A 36 18.12 -23.16 27.43
N ALA A 37 18.76 -22.66 26.36
CA ALA A 37 19.02 -23.43 25.14
C ALA A 37 19.95 -24.61 25.43
N THR A 38 21.02 -24.40 26.20
CA THR A 38 21.96 -25.48 26.58
C THR A 38 21.26 -26.51 27.46
N GLY A 39 20.51 -26.06 28.48
CA GLY A 39 19.80 -26.95 29.39
C GLY A 39 18.73 -27.79 28.70
N LEU A 40 17.88 -27.15 27.88
CA LEU A 40 16.85 -27.85 27.10
C LEU A 40 17.46 -28.80 26.06
N ALA A 41 18.55 -28.42 25.40
CA ALA A 41 19.22 -29.28 24.45
C ALA A 41 19.78 -30.56 25.10
N GLY A 42 20.37 -30.44 26.30
CA GLY A 42 20.80 -31.60 27.11
C GLY A 42 19.61 -32.45 27.55
N TRP A 43 18.53 -31.83 28.01
CA TRP A 43 17.31 -32.54 28.44
C TRP A 43 16.64 -33.30 27.27
N PHE A 44 16.55 -32.73 26.10
CA PHE A 44 15.99 -33.41 24.91
C PHE A 44 16.86 -34.59 24.43
N THR A 45 18.18 -34.53 24.61
CA THR A 45 19.08 -35.60 24.15
C THR A 45 19.19 -36.75 25.14
N ARG A 46 19.06 -36.47 26.46
CA ARG A 46 19.40 -37.44 27.53
C ARG A 46 18.37 -37.55 28.64
N GLY A 47 17.28 -36.77 28.60
CA GLY A 47 16.23 -36.81 29.60
C GLY A 47 16.54 -36.13 30.91
N GLY A 48 17.67 -35.40 31.03
CA GLY A 48 18.07 -34.68 32.26
C GLY A 48 18.78 -33.35 31.94
N TRP A 49 18.73 -32.43 32.92
CA TRP A 49 19.46 -31.17 32.85
C TRP A 49 20.95 -31.42 33.05
N PRO A 50 21.86 -30.90 32.19
CA PRO A 50 23.29 -31.18 32.30
C PRO A 50 23.89 -30.63 33.61
N ASP A 51 24.70 -31.43 34.32
CA ASP A 51 25.41 -31.01 35.52
C ASP A 51 26.46 -29.96 35.19
N GLY A 52 26.57 -28.88 35.96
CA GLY A 52 27.57 -27.82 35.75
C GLY A 52 27.11 -26.67 34.84
N VAL A 53 25.95 -26.75 34.15
CA VAL A 53 25.37 -25.66 33.36
C VAL A 53 24.66 -24.70 34.35
N THR A 54 25.37 -23.68 34.83
CA THR A 54 24.86 -22.69 35.79
C THR A 54 24.69 -21.32 35.13
N PHE A 55 23.65 -20.58 35.59
CA PHE A 55 23.39 -19.25 35.02
C PHE A 55 24.56 -18.27 35.22
N VAL A 56 25.29 -18.37 36.33
CA VAL A 56 26.42 -17.48 36.69
C VAL A 56 27.57 -17.60 35.67
N ARG A 57 27.77 -18.77 35.05
CA ARG A 57 28.84 -19.03 34.07
C ARG A 57 28.42 -18.73 32.64
N THR A 58 27.14 -18.50 32.38
CA THR A 58 26.62 -18.25 31.04
C THR A 58 27.26 -17.05 30.32
N PRO A 59 27.62 -15.93 30.96
CA PRO A 59 28.32 -14.83 30.30
C PRO A 59 29.68 -15.26 29.70
N LEU A 60 30.40 -16.16 30.37
CA LEU A 60 31.65 -16.70 29.87
C LEU A 60 31.43 -17.69 28.70
N ALA A 61 30.40 -18.54 28.84
CA ALA A 61 29.98 -19.44 27.77
C ALA A 61 29.53 -18.67 26.52
N LEU A 62 28.76 -17.57 26.69
CA LEU A 62 28.37 -16.70 25.60
C LEU A 62 29.57 -16.09 24.86
N ARG A 63 30.54 -15.59 25.61
CA ARG A 63 31.79 -15.06 25.04
C ARG A 63 32.56 -16.12 24.23
N HIS A 64 32.61 -17.35 24.72
CA HIS A 64 33.27 -18.48 24.02
C HIS A 64 32.54 -18.83 22.72
N LEU A 65 31.18 -18.93 22.78
CA LEU A 65 30.36 -19.25 21.63
C LEU A 65 30.39 -18.16 20.54
N ILE A 66 30.61 -16.90 20.87
CA ILE A 66 30.82 -15.82 19.89
C ILE A 66 32.13 -16.03 19.13
N GLY A 67 33.21 -16.51 19.80
CA GLY A 67 34.49 -16.77 19.17
C GLY A 67 34.55 -18.13 18.43
N GLN A 68 33.91 -19.14 18.98
CA GLN A 68 33.90 -20.52 18.49
C GLN A 68 32.50 -21.13 18.55
N PRO A 69 31.62 -20.81 17.59
CA PRO A 69 30.20 -21.19 17.64
C PRO A 69 29.92 -22.69 17.51
N HIS A 70 30.91 -23.47 17.09
CA HIS A 70 30.77 -24.92 16.96
C HIS A 70 31.22 -25.70 18.20
N ASP A 71 31.97 -25.08 19.10
CA ASP A 71 32.53 -25.72 20.29
C ASP A 71 31.64 -25.48 21.52
N ILE A 72 30.57 -26.27 21.65
CA ILE A 72 29.67 -26.25 22.81
C ILE A 72 30.37 -26.79 24.07
N ALA A 73 31.26 -27.80 23.92
CA ALA A 73 31.98 -28.38 25.05
C ALA A 73 32.99 -27.40 25.67
N GLY A 74 33.71 -26.64 24.84
CA GLY A 74 34.63 -25.59 25.31
C GLY A 74 33.92 -24.42 26.01
N ALA A 75 32.64 -24.16 25.70
CA ALA A 75 31.85 -23.15 26.38
C ALA A 75 31.48 -23.54 27.83
N TRP A 76 31.45 -24.85 28.14
CA TRP A 76 31.07 -25.40 29.43
C TRP A 76 32.12 -26.39 29.98
N PRO A 77 33.32 -25.93 30.36
CA PRO A 77 34.43 -26.79 30.70
C PRO A 77 34.19 -27.69 31.94
N ASP A 78 33.27 -27.34 32.80
CA ASP A 78 32.93 -28.14 34.02
C ASP A 78 31.78 -29.14 33.75
N THR A 79 31.24 -29.17 32.53
CA THR A 79 30.19 -30.11 32.16
C THR A 79 30.81 -31.24 31.32
N PRO A 80 30.60 -32.51 31.66
CA PRO A 80 31.06 -33.61 30.82
C PRO A 80 30.56 -33.49 29.40
N ALA A 81 31.45 -33.60 28.40
CA ALA A 81 31.09 -33.42 26.99
C ALA A 81 29.98 -34.37 26.53
N ASP A 82 29.86 -35.50 27.20
CA ASP A 82 28.81 -36.50 26.97
C ASP A 82 27.43 -36.07 27.44
N GLN A 83 27.30 -35.07 28.34
CA GLN A 83 26.02 -34.50 28.80
C GLN A 83 25.55 -33.32 27.93
N LEU A 84 26.43 -32.79 27.07
CA LEU A 84 26.09 -31.68 26.19
C LEU A 84 25.51 -32.20 24.87
N SER A 85 24.58 -31.44 24.30
CA SER A 85 24.00 -31.75 23.01
C SER A 85 24.90 -31.40 21.83
N GLY A 86 24.61 -31.98 20.66
CA GLY A 86 25.27 -31.58 19.43
C GLY A 86 24.94 -30.14 19.03
N TYR A 87 25.90 -29.53 18.30
CA TYR A 87 25.84 -28.17 17.75
C TYR A 87 24.47 -27.80 17.12
N GLY A 88 23.91 -28.68 16.27
CA GLY A 88 22.68 -28.40 15.54
C GLY A 88 21.45 -28.25 16.44
N LEU A 89 21.35 -29.08 17.51
CA LEU A 89 20.23 -29.02 18.44
C LEU A 89 20.28 -27.77 19.31
N PHE A 90 21.47 -27.40 19.80
CA PHE A 90 21.66 -26.17 20.57
C PHE A 90 21.24 -24.94 19.77
N TRP A 91 21.78 -24.77 18.56
CA TRP A 91 21.45 -23.60 17.72
C TRP A 91 20.01 -23.60 17.23
N GLY A 92 19.44 -24.77 16.97
CA GLY A 92 18.02 -24.89 16.62
C GLY A 92 17.11 -24.41 17.75
N LEU A 93 17.37 -24.82 18.99
CA LEU A 93 16.63 -24.35 20.16
C LEU A 93 16.86 -22.86 20.47
N PHE A 94 18.10 -22.40 20.30
CA PHE A 94 18.44 -20.98 20.52
C PHE A 94 17.69 -20.08 19.52
N ILE A 95 17.70 -20.40 18.23
CA ILE A 95 16.98 -19.66 17.18
C ILE A 95 15.47 -19.76 17.41
N GLY A 96 14.95 -20.93 17.78
CA GLY A 96 13.54 -21.10 18.11
C GLY A 96 13.09 -20.21 19.28
N GLN A 97 13.89 -20.17 20.36
CA GLN A 97 13.63 -19.27 21.50
C GLN A 97 13.72 -17.79 21.11
N LEU A 98 14.67 -17.41 20.25
CA LEU A 98 14.79 -16.04 19.75
C LEU A 98 13.57 -15.63 18.96
N MET A 99 13.05 -16.49 18.10
CA MET A 99 11.82 -16.23 17.31
C MET A 99 10.60 -16.05 18.24
N VAL A 100 10.45 -16.93 19.23
CA VAL A 100 9.36 -16.80 20.22
C VAL A 100 9.50 -15.47 21.01
N LEU A 101 10.72 -15.12 21.41
CA LEU A 101 10.97 -13.86 22.13
C LEU A 101 10.62 -12.63 21.27
N VAL A 102 10.97 -12.62 19.99
CA VAL A 102 10.64 -11.53 19.06
C VAL A 102 9.12 -11.40 18.92
N VAL A 103 8.42 -12.50 18.68
CA VAL A 103 6.94 -12.50 18.58
C VAL A 103 6.30 -11.99 19.86
N LEU A 104 6.77 -12.47 21.02
CA LEU A 104 6.27 -12.04 22.33
C LEU A 104 6.52 -10.54 22.58
N THR A 105 7.70 -10.06 22.19
CA THR A 105 8.07 -8.65 22.33
C THR A 105 7.17 -7.75 21.48
N VAL A 106 6.93 -8.11 20.22
CA VAL A 106 6.01 -7.39 19.33
C VAL A 106 4.59 -7.39 19.90
N PHE A 107 4.12 -8.53 20.41
CA PHE A 107 2.80 -8.65 21.03
C PHE A 107 2.68 -7.77 22.29
N VAL A 108 3.68 -7.81 23.18
CA VAL A 108 3.69 -7.00 24.41
C VAL A 108 3.75 -5.51 24.09
N LEU A 109 4.62 -5.09 23.17
CA LEU A 109 4.71 -3.69 22.73
C LEU A 109 3.38 -3.21 22.14
N GLY A 110 2.75 -4.03 21.29
CA GLY A 110 1.44 -3.72 20.71
C GLY A 110 0.35 -3.59 21.79
N THR A 111 0.36 -4.47 22.80
CA THR A 111 -0.60 -4.44 23.91
C THR A 111 -0.38 -3.24 24.83
N VAL A 112 0.88 -2.93 25.15
CA VAL A 112 1.24 -1.77 26.00
C VAL A 112 0.92 -0.46 25.29
N ALA A 113 1.17 -0.37 23.98
CA ALA A 113 0.81 0.79 23.17
C ALA A 113 -0.72 1.03 23.17
N ARG A 114 -1.52 -0.03 22.99
CA ARG A 114 -2.99 0.03 23.09
C ARG A 114 -3.45 0.45 24.49
N TRP A 115 -2.87 -0.12 25.54
CA TRP A 115 -3.22 0.21 26.93
C TRP A 115 -2.86 1.66 27.28
N ARG A 116 -1.68 2.15 26.85
CA ARG A 116 -1.29 3.56 27.00
C ARG A 116 -2.24 4.50 26.29
N ALA A 117 -2.66 4.18 25.05
CA ALA A 117 -3.63 4.96 24.30
C ALA A 117 -4.99 5.05 25.00
N VAL A 118 -5.50 3.93 25.54
CA VAL A 118 -6.76 3.90 26.30
C VAL A 118 -6.65 4.70 27.60
N ARG A 119 -5.52 4.62 28.29
CA ARG A 119 -5.31 5.34 29.57
C ARG A 119 -5.14 6.85 29.36
N ALA A 120 -4.54 7.26 28.24
CA ALA A 120 -4.46 8.68 27.84
C ALA A 120 -5.86 9.25 27.56
N ARG A 121 -6.74 8.52 26.87
CA ARG A 121 -8.13 8.91 26.61
C ARG A 121 -8.93 9.13 27.91
N ARG A 122 -8.81 8.26 28.91
CA ARG A 122 -9.50 8.40 30.21
C ARG A 122 -9.04 9.62 31.01
N LYS A 123 -7.77 10.03 30.90
CA LYS A 123 -7.26 11.25 31.54
C LYS A 123 -7.80 12.53 30.90
N THR A 124 -8.03 12.53 29.59
CA THR A 124 -8.57 13.69 28.85
C THR A 124 -10.04 13.92 29.18
N GLU A 125 -10.83 12.85 29.34
CA GLU A 125 -12.24 12.92 29.72
C GLU A 125 -12.43 13.46 31.16
N GLN A 126 -11.54 13.10 32.11
CA GLN A 126 -11.56 13.62 33.48
C GLN A 126 -11.06 15.07 33.57
N GLY A 127 -10.23 15.55 32.65
CA GLY A 127 -9.78 16.94 32.56
C GLY A 127 -10.84 17.90 32.04
N SER A 128 -11.63 17.45 31.07
CA SER A 128 -12.69 18.23 30.42
C SER A 128 -13.88 18.48 31.35
N GLY A 129 -14.21 17.52 32.24
CA GLY A 129 -15.29 17.68 33.22
C GLY A 129 -15.00 18.71 34.33
N ARG A 130 -13.71 18.98 34.62
CA ARG A 130 -13.30 19.96 35.67
C ARG A 130 -13.26 21.40 35.17
N THR A 131 -13.07 21.63 33.87
CA THR A 131 -13.09 22.97 33.28
C THR A 131 -14.53 23.46 32.99
N ALA A 132 -15.46 22.57 32.64
CA ALA A 132 -16.87 22.92 32.42
C ALA A 132 -17.58 23.35 33.72
N GLY A 133 -17.19 22.78 34.88
CA GLY A 133 -17.76 23.17 36.19
C GLY A 133 -17.28 24.52 36.75
N ARG A 134 -16.19 25.08 36.21
CA ARG A 134 -15.60 26.34 36.66
C ARG A 134 -16.09 27.58 35.92
N THR A 135 -16.61 27.40 34.69
CA THR A 135 -17.18 28.47 33.87
C THR A 135 -18.65 28.72 34.14
N ALA A 136 -19.39 27.73 34.63
CA ALA A 136 -20.81 27.85 34.98
C ALA A 136 -21.07 28.61 36.30
N GLY A 137 -20.05 28.77 37.18
CA GLY A 137 -20.15 29.45 38.47
C GLY A 137 -19.87 30.96 38.44
N ARG A 138 -19.56 31.57 37.31
CA ARG A 138 -19.13 32.97 37.25
C ARG A 138 -20.07 33.92 36.49
N THR A 139 -21.21 33.44 35.97
CA THR A 139 -22.20 34.24 35.20
C THR A 139 -23.52 34.48 35.91
N ALA A 140 -23.64 34.10 37.21
CA ALA A 140 -24.85 34.37 38.01
C ALA A 140 -24.60 35.50 39.00
N GLY A 141 -24.51 36.73 38.56
CA GLY A 141 -24.40 37.86 39.48
C GLY A 141 -24.09 39.18 38.79
N ARG A 142 -24.99 39.68 37.98
CA ARG A 142 -25.16 41.13 37.80
C ARG A 142 -26.27 41.45 36.79
N THR A 143 -27.50 41.47 37.19
CA THR A 143 -28.57 42.17 36.51
C THR A 143 -29.14 43.20 37.45
N LYS A 144 -29.01 44.50 37.10
CA LYS A 144 -29.94 45.54 37.53
C LYS A 144 -29.96 46.66 36.49
N SER A 145 -31.13 46.76 35.87
CA SER A 145 -31.93 47.91 35.46
C SER A 145 -31.29 49.04 34.64
N ALA A 146 -31.79 49.25 33.43
CA ALA A 146 -32.47 50.49 33.03
C ALA A 146 -33.03 50.37 31.61
N GLY A 147 -34.18 50.94 31.41
CA GLY A 147 -35.14 50.77 30.35
C GLY A 147 -34.89 51.60 29.06
N PRO A 148 -35.94 51.80 28.24
CA PRO A 148 -35.83 51.78 26.78
C PRO A 148 -35.70 53.17 26.14
N GLY A 149 -35.04 53.21 24.99
CA GLY A 149 -34.96 54.39 24.10
C GLY A 149 -34.94 53.95 22.64
N GLU A 150 -35.86 54.53 21.94
CA GLU A 150 -36.26 54.31 20.55
C GLU A 150 -35.25 54.77 19.48
N PRO A 151 -35.47 54.60 18.19
CA PRO A 151 -34.48 54.41 17.14
C PRO A 151 -34.13 55.71 16.40
N GLU A 152 -32.91 55.77 15.87
CA GLU A 152 -32.51 56.84 14.96
C GLU A 152 -31.94 56.30 13.64
N GLU A 153 -32.46 56.92 12.65
CA GLU A 153 -32.50 56.79 11.22
C GLU A 153 -31.16 56.98 10.51
N LEU A 154 -30.94 56.22 9.43
CA LEU A 154 -30.32 56.56 8.15
C LEU A 154 -29.29 57.69 8.06
N ARG A 155 -28.08 57.34 7.61
CA ARG A 155 -27.36 58.14 6.60
C ARG A 155 -26.29 57.30 5.88
N GLU A 156 -26.47 57.10 4.55
CA GLU A 156 -25.40 56.91 3.58
C GLU A 156 -24.57 58.21 3.45
N PRO A 157 -23.30 58.11 3.04
CA PRO A 157 -22.76 59.04 2.03
C PRO A 157 -22.04 58.30 0.88
N GLU A 158 -22.56 58.51 -0.30
CA GLU A 158 -21.96 59.21 -1.46
C GLU A 158 -20.61 58.72 -1.99
N ARG A 159 -20.70 58.33 -3.26
CA ARG A 159 -19.63 58.15 -4.26
C ARG A 159 -18.82 59.42 -4.41
N GLN A 160 -17.50 59.25 -4.55
CA GLN A 160 -16.69 60.20 -5.30
C GLN A 160 -15.82 59.48 -6.32
N ALA A 161 -15.77 60.15 -7.48
CA ALA A 161 -15.29 59.71 -8.78
C ALA A 161 -13.75 59.63 -8.90
N GLU A 162 -13.35 58.88 -9.94
CA GLU A 162 -12.02 58.79 -10.55
C GLU A 162 -11.40 60.17 -10.91
N PRO A 163 -10.05 60.15 -11.15
CA PRO A 163 -9.64 60.54 -12.52
C PRO A 163 -8.73 59.54 -13.20
N GLN A 164 -9.00 59.35 -14.49
CA GLN A 164 -8.20 58.71 -15.52
C GLN A 164 -6.94 59.48 -15.78
N ASP A 165 -5.80 58.80 -15.91
CA ASP A 165 -4.69 59.28 -16.68
C ASP A 165 -4.16 58.25 -17.65
N ASN A 166 -4.25 58.63 -18.90
CA ASN A 166 -3.77 57.99 -20.11
C ASN A 166 -2.24 58.12 -20.22
N VAL A 167 -1.49 57.03 -20.34
CA VAL A 167 -0.14 57.08 -20.96
C VAL A 167 0.08 55.85 -21.85
N ASN A 168 0.09 56.15 -23.06
CA ASN A 168 0.67 55.70 -24.34
C ASN A 168 1.50 54.40 -24.42
N LEU A 169 1.09 53.59 -25.41
CA LEU A 169 1.78 52.46 -26.02
C LEU A 169 3.17 52.83 -26.55
N THR A 170 4.19 52.05 -26.23
CA THR A 170 5.27 51.75 -27.16
C THR A 170 5.69 50.29 -27.04
N LYS A 171 5.56 49.61 -28.13
CA LYS A 171 5.89 48.22 -28.42
C LYS A 171 7.38 48.10 -28.72
N PRO A 172 8.16 47.23 -28.14
CA PRO A 172 9.46 46.87 -28.72
C PRO A 172 9.33 45.64 -29.61
N SER A 173 9.89 45.83 -30.78
CA SER A 173 10.10 44.92 -31.88
C SER A 173 10.95 43.70 -31.49
N TYR A 174 10.47 42.53 -31.88
CA TYR A 174 11.22 41.27 -31.85
C TYR A 174 12.28 41.26 -32.95
N ALA A 175 13.56 41.15 -32.58
CA ALA A 175 14.64 40.75 -33.49
C ALA A 175 14.91 39.27 -33.34
N ALA A 176 14.91 38.54 -34.47
CA ALA A 176 15.22 37.13 -34.60
C ALA A 176 16.72 36.84 -34.34
N PRO A 177 17.09 35.71 -33.74
CA PRO A 177 18.48 35.28 -33.68
C PRO A 177 18.99 34.66 -34.99
N PRO A 178 20.32 34.79 -35.27
CA PRO A 178 20.93 34.30 -36.49
C PRO A 178 21.12 32.75 -36.49
N PRO A 179 21.26 32.11 -37.69
CA PRO A 179 21.40 30.67 -37.82
C PRO A 179 22.83 30.21 -37.47
N SER A 180 22.90 29.09 -36.75
CA SER A 180 24.13 28.37 -36.44
C SER A 180 24.71 27.64 -37.67
N PRO A 181 26.04 27.57 -37.77
CA PRO A 181 26.68 26.90 -38.90
C PRO A 181 26.63 25.38 -38.81
N ALA A 182 26.46 24.77 -39.97
CA ALA A 182 26.51 23.34 -40.22
C ALA A 182 27.90 22.76 -39.89
N LEU A 183 27.95 21.72 -39.09
CA LEU A 183 29.12 20.87 -38.92
C LEU A 183 28.96 19.57 -39.69
N ALA A 184 30.04 19.27 -40.37
CA ALA A 184 30.23 18.23 -41.36
C ALA A 184 29.98 16.79 -40.87
N HIS A 185 29.49 15.96 -41.75
CA HIS A 185 29.44 14.50 -41.63
C HIS A 185 30.84 13.92 -41.44
N GLU A 186 30.98 13.03 -40.48
CA GLU A 186 32.07 12.07 -40.41
C GLU A 186 31.48 10.65 -40.45
N PRO A 187 32.12 9.70 -41.18
CA PRO A 187 31.47 8.46 -41.61
C PRO A 187 31.53 7.35 -40.57
N GLU A 188 30.47 6.55 -40.58
CA GLU A 188 30.29 5.29 -39.84
C GLU A 188 31.39 4.27 -40.12
N PRO A 189 31.91 3.52 -39.10
CA PRO A 189 32.74 2.36 -39.35
C PRO A 189 31.90 1.10 -39.55
N THR A 190 32.11 0.46 -40.68
CA THR A 190 31.62 -0.86 -41.08
C THR A 190 32.00 -1.98 -40.11
N PRO A 191 31.14 -2.99 -39.90
CA PRO A 191 31.47 -4.15 -39.09
C PRO A 191 32.31 -5.18 -39.82
N THR A 192 33.42 -5.57 -39.19
CA THR A 192 34.28 -6.68 -39.62
C THR A 192 33.72 -8.04 -39.21
N PRO A 193 33.85 -9.10 -40.04
CA PRO A 193 33.23 -10.39 -39.76
C PRO A 193 34.10 -11.28 -38.87
N HIS A 194 33.41 -12.01 -38.00
CA HIS A 194 33.95 -13.07 -37.14
C HIS A 194 34.38 -14.30 -37.98
N PRO A 195 35.48 -14.97 -37.68
CA PRO A 195 35.78 -16.28 -38.24
C PRO A 195 35.20 -17.41 -37.41
N ALA A 196 34.70 -18.41 -38.12
CA ALA A 196 34.12 -19.65 -37.64
C ALA A 196 35.11 -20.57 -36.91
N ALA A 197 34.60 -21.29 -35.91
CA ALA A 197 35.29 -22.39 -35.24
C ALA A 197 35.24 -23.68 -36.05
N PRO A 198 36.23 -24.55 -36.00
CA PRO A 198 36.12 -25.90 -36.54
C PRO A 198 35.75 -26.92 -35.46
N HIS A 199 34.83 -27.79 -35.84
CA HIS A 199 34.50 -29.03 -35.17
C HIS A 199 35.68 -30.01 -35.17
N THR A 200 35.90 -30.69 -34.06
CA THR A 200 36.56 -32.01 -34.07
C THR A 200 35.82 -32.97 -33.14
N ALA A 201 35.31 -34.00 -33.79
CA ALA A 201 34.83 -35.25 -33.17
C ALA A 201 36.01 -36.18 -32.93
N GLN A 202 35.97 -36.96 -31.83
CA GLN A 202 36.62 -38.29 -31.70
C GLN A 202 36.14 -38.92 -30.39
N ALA A 203 35.26 -39.93 -30.44
CA ALA A 203 35.52 -41.36 -30.62
C ALA A 203 36.00 -42.07 -29.32
N ASN A 204 35.12 -42.93 -28.86
CA ASN A 204 35.37 -44.02 -27.88
C ASN A 204 36.43 -44.99 -28.35
N PRO A 205 37.09 -45.75 -27.47
CA PRO A 205 36.78 -47.18 -27.34
C PRO A 205 36.83 -47.74 -25.89
N ALA A 206 35.83 -48.53 -25.58
CA ALA A 206 35.71 -49.96 -25.29
C ALA A 206 36.72 -50.64 -24.35
N ALA A 207 36.09 -51.31 -23.38
CA ALA A 207 36.26 -52.67 -22.90
C ALA A 207 37.34 -53.01 -21.84
N THR A 208 36.91 -53.65 -20.86
CA THR A 208 37.14 -55.02 -20.28
C THR A 208 37.29 -54.96 -18.76
N ASP A 209 36.60 -55.65 -18.00
CA ASP A 209 36.51 -56.97 -17.42
C ASP A 209 35.89 -56.96 -16.03
N SER A 210 34.95 -57.86 -15.85
CA SER A 210 34.42 -58.34 -14.56
C SER A 210 35.43 -59.28 -13.90
N PRO A 211 35.37 -59.62 -12.58
CA PRO A 211 34.33 -60.58 -12.17
C PRO A 211 33.76 -60.49 -10.73
N THR A 212 32.49 -60.97 -10.64
CA THR A 212 31.86 -61.82 -9.61
C THR A 212 32.16 -61.69 -8.12
N THR A 213 31.12 -61.44 -7.34
CA THR A 213 30.58 -62.24 -6.21
C THR A 213 29.44 -61.40 -5.61
N GLY A 214 28.23 -61.73 -5.55
CA GLY A 214 27.50 -62.85 -5.05
C GLY A 214 26.60 -62.48 -3.87
N LEU A 215 25.29 -62.68 -4.04
CA LEU A 215 24.25 -62.93 -3.04
C LEU A 215 23.51 -61.74 -2.32
N ALA A 216 22.20 -61.81 -2.58
CA ALA A 216 21.08 -61.52 -1.65
C ALA A 216 20.66 -60.09 -1.37
N ALA A 217 19.72 -59.56 -2.21
CA ALA A 217 18.70 -58.61 -1.80
C ALA A 217 17.55 -58.54 -2.85
N THR A 218 16.74 -59.56 -2.92
CA THR A 218 15.59 -59.63 -3.87
C THR A 218 14.22 -59.67 -3.19
N ASP A 219 14.01 -58.90 -2.10
CA ASP A 219 12.65 -58.80 -1.51
C ASP A 219 12.19 -57.38 -1.17
N SER A 220 13.05 -56.38 -1.25
CA SER A 220 12.64 -55.00 -0.91
C SER A 220 12.15 -54.16 -2.12
N ALA A 221 12.54 -54.56 -3.34
CA ALA A 221 12.18 -53.82 -4.56
C ALA A 221 10.75 -54.13 -5.07
N ALA A 222 10.27 -55.33 -4.83
CA ALA A 222 8.93 -55.75 -5.24
C ALA A 222 7.82 -55.08 -4.41
N THR A 223 8.09 -54.85 -3.11
CA THR A 223 7.13 -54.16 -2.22
C THR A 223 7.04 -52.66 -2.53
N SER A 224 8.17 -52.02 -2.93
CA SER A 224 8.20 -50.61 -3.31
C SER A 224 7.50 -50.34 -4.65
N LEU A 225 7.61 -51.23 -5.62
CA LEU A 225 6.91 -51.13 -6.91
C LEU A 225 5.40 -51.35 -6.79
N ALA A 226 4.98 -52.22 -5.91
CA ALA A 226 3.54 -52.45 -5.64
C ALA A 226 2.89 -51.24 -4.96
N THR A 227 3.62 -50.60 -4.04
CA THR A 227 3.14 -49.36 -3.36
C THR A 227 3.08 -48.16 -4.30
N LEU A 228 4.07 -48.00 -5.19
CA LEU A 228 4.04 -46.96 -6.21
C LEU A 228 2.94 -47.18 -7.26
N ALA A 229 2.68 -48.45 -7.64
CA ALA A 229 1.59 -48.80 -8.55
C ALA A 229 0.20 -48.57 -7.91
N ALA A 230 0.05 -48.84 -6.61
CA ALA A 230 -1.17 -48.52 -5.87
C ALA A 230 -1.44 -47.03 -5.75
N LEU A 231 -0.43 -46.22 -5.43
CA LEU A 231 -0.50 -44.75 -5.40
C LEU A 231 -0.80 -44.14 -6.78
N ALA A 232 -0.22 -44.71 -7.84
CA ALA A 232 -0.50 -44.26 -9.21
C ALA A 232 -1.93 -44.64 -9.65
N ALA A 233 -2.46 -45.79 -9.21
CA ALA A 233 -3.84 -46.20 -9.48
C ALA A 233 -4.84 -45.29 -8.72
N GLU A 234 -4.53 -44.91 -7.49
CA GLU A 234 -5.35 -44.00 -6.67
C GLU A 234 -5.34 -42.57 -7.24
N ALA A 235 -4.21 -42.08 -7.68
CA ALA A 235 -4.10 -40.81 -8.39
C ALA A 235 -4.88 -40.80 -9.72
N ALA A 236 -4.81 -41.89 -10.48
CA ALA A 236 -5.61 -42.06 -11.71
C ALA A 236 -7.12 -42.22 -11.46
N ALA A 237 -7.52 -42.76 -10.31
CA ALA A 237 -8.91 -42.81 -9.89
C ALA A 237 -9.44 -41.44 -9.48
N LEU A 238 -8.64 -40.64 -8.76
CA LEU A 238 -8.95 -39.24 -8.40
C LEU A 238 -9.06 -38.35 -9.64
N THR A 239 -8.17 -38.52 -10.62
CA THR A 239 -8.22 -37.77 -11.89
C THR A 239 -9.46 -38.13 -12.71
N ARG A 240 -9.82 -39.41 -12.78
CA ARG A 240 -11.07 -39.87 -13.43
C ARG A 240 -12.32 -39.40 -12.70
N ALA A 241 -12.33 -39.38 -11.37
CA ALA A 241 -13.43 -38.82 -10.59
C ALA A 241 -13.60 -37.32 -10.84
N ALA A 242 -12.48 -36.58 -10.99
CA ALA A 242 -12.50 -35.15 -11.33
C ALA A 242 -13.01 -34.91 -12.77
N GLU A 243 -12.61 -35.73 -13.73
CA GLU A 243 -13.11 -35.66 -15.12
C GLU A 243 -14.61 -36.05 -15.23
N THR A 244 -15.07 -37.03 -14.45
CA THR A 244 -16.49 -37.40 -14.43
C THR A 244 -17.35 -36.33 -13.77
N THR A 245 -16.82 -35.59 -12.81
CA THR A 245 -17.49 -34.43 -12.20
C THR A 245 -17.51 -33.22 -13.14
N ALA A 246 -16.53 -33.11 -14.06
CA ALA A 246 -16.49 -32.04 -15.08
C ALA A 246 -17.51 -32.24 -16.21
N LEU A 247 -17.91 -33.49 -16.50
CA LEU A 247 -18.87 -33.83 -17.58
C LEU A 247 -20.35 -33.72 -17.18
N THR A 248 -20.66 -33.52 -15.89
CA THR A 248 -22.03 -33.27 -15.41
C THR A 248 -22.27 -31.83 -15.01
N LYS A 249 -21.62 -30.86 -15.67
CA LYS A 249 -22.07 -29.48 -15.62
C LYS A 249 -23.39 -29.33 -16.37
N THR A 250 -24.50 -29.64 -15.70
CA THR A 250 -25.77 -29.01 -16.01
C THR A 250 -25.51 -27.50 -16.10
N PRO A 251 -25.92 -26.81 -17.18
CA PRO A 251 -25.86 -25.37 -17.20
C PRO A 251 -26.69 -24.85 -16.04
N VAL A 252 -26.03 -24.42 -14.97
CA VAL A 252 -26.70 -23.65 -13.92
C VAL A 252 -27.13 -22.37 -14.62
N THR A 253 -28.39 -22.31 -15.02
CA THR A 253 -29.01 -21.06 -15.45
C THR A 253 -29.01 -20.17 -14.23
N LEU A 254 -27.97 -19.34 -14.12
CA LEU A 254 -27.88 -18.31 -13.08
C LEU A 254 -29.11 -17.40 -13.27
N PRO A 255 -29.92 -17.16 -12.24
CA PRO A 255 -30.99 -16.20 -12.33
C PRO A 255 -30.40 -14.86 -12.76
N ALA A 256 -31.05 -14.20 -13.71
CA ALA A 256 -30.63 -12.87 -14.14
C ALA A 256 -30.45 -11.98 -12.91
N PRO A 257 -29.32 -11.24 -12.79
CA PRO A 257 -29.05 -10.41 -11.62
C PRO A 257 -30.18 -9.40 -11.46
N ARG A 258 -30.83 -9.41 -10.28
CA ARG A 258 -31.97 -8.53 -9.98
C ARG A 258 -31.56 -7.13 -9.56
N GLY A 259 -30.26 -6.82 -9.47
CA GLY A 259 -29.74 -5.52 -9.06
C GLY A 259 -28.30 -5.28 -9.52
N PRO A 260 -27.80 -4.06 -9.40
CA PRO A 260 -26.45 -3.70 -9.79
C PRO A 260 -25.37 -4.21 -8.81
N VAL A 261 -25.78 -4.78 -7.66
CA VAL A 261 -24.89 -5.36 -6.64
C VAL A 261 -25.20 -6.83 -6.46
N ILE A 262 -24.17 -7.67 -6.58
CA ILE A 262 -24.27 -9.12 -6.41
C ILE A 262 -23.31 -9.55 -5.30
N LEU A 263 -23.83 -10.37 -4.37
CA LEU A 263 -23.06 -10.91 -3.26
C LEU A 263 -22.81 -12.40 -3.46
N GLY A 264 -21.60 -12.87 -3.18
CA GLY A 264 -21.29 -14.29 -3.23
C GLY A 264 -19.80 -14.63 -3.22
N PRO A 265 -19.48 -15.93 -3.12
CA PRO A 265 -18.11 -16.41 -3.20
C PRO A 265 -17.50 -16.20 -4.59
N ALA A 266 -16.19 -16.29 -4.70
CA ALA A 266 -15.46 -16.10 -5.97
C ALA A 266 -15.98 -17.01 -7.10
N ALA A 267 -16.35 -18.27 -6.78
CA ALA A 267 -16.90 -19.22 -7.74
C ALA A 267 -18.22 -18.74 -8.40
N THR A 268 -19.01 -17.93 -7.71
CA THR A 268 -20.24 -17.32 -8.25
C THR A 268 -19.93 -16.01 -8.96
N ARG A 269 -19.07 -15.18 -8.40
CA ARG A 269 -18.76 -13.85 -8.92
C ARG A 269 -17.97 -13.89 -10.23
N HIS A 270 -16.96 -14.78 -10.32
CA HIS A 270 -16.08 -14.86 -11.48
C HIS A 270 -16.82 -15.13 -12.81
N PRO A 271 -17.73 -16.11 -12.93
CA PRO A 271 -18.48 -16.33 -14.18
C PRO A 271 -19.34 -15.12 -14.57
N LEU A 272 -19.94 -14.43 -13.58
CA LEU A 272 -20.76 -13.24 -13.81
C LEU A 272 -19.92 -12.06 -14.30
N ALA A 273 -18.77 -11.82 -13.67
CA ALA A 273 -17.83 -10.79 -14.10
C ALA A 273 -17.28 -11.07 -15.51
N ALA A 274 -16.93 -12.34 -15.79
CA ALA A 274 -16.43 -12.75 -17.11
C ALA A 274 -17.51 -12.61 -18.20
N GLN A 275 -18.75 -12.96 -17.89
CA GLN A 275 -19.87 -12.76 -18.81
C GLN A 275 -20.12 -11.27 -19.05
N ALA A 276 -20.22 -10.46 -18.01
CA ALA A 276 -20.40 -9.01 -18.13
C ALA A 276 -19.25 -8.35 -18.94
N ALA A 277 -18.02 -8.84 -18.76
CA ALA A 277 -16.86 -8.36 -19.54
C ALA A 277 -16.98 -8.70 -21.03
N ARG A 278 -17.52 -9.86 -21.39
CA ARG A 278 -17.75 -10.25 -22.80
C ARG A 278 -18.93 -9.51 -23.40
N ASP A 279 -19.97 -9.24 -22.62
CA ASP A 279 -21.23 -8.62 -23.08
C ASP A 279 -21.10 -7.09 -23.20
N ALA A 280 -20.07 -6.46 -22.61
CA ALA A 280 -19.86 -5.04 -22.72
C ALA A 280 -19.50 -4.63 -24.16
N GLU A 281 -20.40 -3.92 -24.84
CA GLU A 281 -20.27 -3.55 -26.26
C GLU A 281 -19.26 -2.41 -26.49
N GLY A 282 -19.09 -1.52 -25.51
CA GLY A 282 -18.21 -0.34 -25.57
C GLY A 282 -16.96 -0.49 -24.69
N PRO A 283 -16.32 0.65 -24.36
CA PRO A 283 -15.19 0.66 -23.44
C PRO A 283 -15.57 0.08 -22.07
N ALA A 284 -14.59 -0.56 -21.43
CA ALA A 284 -14.84 -1.19 -20.12
C ALA A 284 -13.72 -0.90 -19.12
N LEU A 285 -14.12 -0.71 -17.85
CA LEU A 285 -13.22 -0.69 -16.70
C LEU A 285 -13.52 -1.92 -15.84
N ILE A 286 -12.53 -2.79 -15.68
CA ILE A 286 -12.67 -4.06 -14.96
C ILE A 286 -11.72 -4.05 -13.76
N VAL A 287 -12.28 -4.09 -12.56
CA VAL A 287 -11.54 -4.21 -11.28
C VAL A 287 -11.71 -5.64 -10.78
N THR A 288 -10.64 -6.32 -10.37
CA THR A 288 -10.75 -7.68 -9.84
C THR A 288 -9.58 -8.07 -8.93
N SER A 289 -9.86 -8.98 -7.98
CA SER A 289 -8.83 -9.69 -7.22
C SER A 289 -8.35 -10.98 -7.90
N ASN A 290 -9.01 -11.39 -9.00
CA ASN A 290 -8.75 -12.65 -9.67
C ASN A 290 -8.07 -12.44 -11.02
N PRO A 291 -6.75 -12.74 -11.16
CA PRO A 291 -6.03 -12.59 -12.42
C PRO A 291 -6.59 -13.47 -13.56
N ALA A 292 -7.30 -14.56 -13.25
CA ALA A 292 -7.96 -15.38 -14.26
C ALA A 292 -9.03 -14.61 -15.05
N LEU A 293 -9.68 -13.60 -14.45
CA LEU A 293 -10.65 -12.77 -15.17
C LEU A 293 -10.01 -12.04 -16.36
N TRP A 294 -8.80 -11.50 -16.16
CA TRP A 294 -8.02 -10.90 -17.26
C TRP A 294 -7.64 -11.96 -18.31
N ALA A 295 -7.10 -13.11 -17.88
CA ALA A 295 -6.70 -14.17 -18.79
C ALA A 295 -7.87 -14.69 -19.66
N ASP A 296 -9.07 -14.86 -19.06
CA ASP A 296 -10.26 -15.44 -19.72
C ASP A 296 -10.99 -14.46 -20.64
N THR A 297 -10.77 -13.15 -20.50
CA THR A 297 -11.58 -12.15 -21.22
C THR A 297 -10.77 -11.17 -22.09
N LYS A 298 -9.45 -11.06 -21.90
CA LYS A 298 -8.58 -10.14 -22.64
C LYS A 298 -8.68 -10.29 -24.15
N ASP A 299 -8.69 -11.55 -24.66
CA ASP A 299 -8.69 -11.80 -26.11
C ASP A 299 -10.05 -11.48 -26.75
N ALA A 300 -11.14 -11.63 -26.00
CA ALA A 300 -12.46 -11.20 -26.45
C ALA A 300 -12.54 -9.66 -26.49
N ARG A 301 -12.00 -8.98 -25.49
CA ARG A 301 -11.96 -7.53 -25.39
C ARG A 301 -11.03 -6.89 -26.43
N ALA A 302 -9.92 -7.55 -26.75
CA ALA A 302 -8.96 -7.09 -27.77
C ALA A 302 -9.56 -6.99 -29.19
N LYS A 303 -10.69 -7.65 -29.44
CA LYS A 303 -11.43 -7.52 -30.70
C LYS A 303 -12.25 -6.23 -30.81
N LEU A 304 -12.54 -5.58 -29.69
CA LEU A 304 -13.36 -4.36 -29.62
C LEU A 304 -12.50 -3.09 -29.55
N GLY A 305 -11.31 -3.18 -28.94
CA GLY A 305 -10.40 -2.06 -28.78
C GLY A 305 -9.14 -2.45 -27.98
N PRO A 306 -8.25 -1.49 -27.71
CA PRO A 306 -7.01 -1.75 -26.98
C PRO A 306 -7.29 -2.26 -25.56
N VAL A 307 -6.47 -3.22 -25.13
CA VAL A 307 -6.56 -3.81 -23.78
C VAL A 307 -5.35 -3.38 -22.97
N HIS A 308 -5.62 -2.75 -21.84
CA HIS A 308 -4.59 -2.27 -20.92
C HIS A 308 -4.74 -2.97 -19.55
N LEU A 309 -3.61 -3.27 -18.92
CA LEU A 309 -3.55 -3.91 -17.60
C LEU A 309 -2.75 -3.06 -16.63
N TYR A 310 -3.35 -2.63 -15.53
CA TYR A 310 -2.67 -2.06 -14.37
C TYR A 310 -2.63 -3.10 -13.24
N ASP A 311 -1.46 -3.65 -12.99
CA ASP A 311 -1.21 -4.72 -12.04
C ASP A 311 0.11 -4.45 -11.29
N PRO A 312 0.09 -3.58 -10.28
CA PRO A 312 1.30 -3.19 -9.54
C PRO A 312 1.90 -4.30 -8.70
N SER A 313 1.12 -5.35 -8.38
CA SER A 313 1.56 -6.52 -7.60
C SER A 313 2.06 -7.68 -8.46
N HIS A 314 2.01 -7.56 -9.77
CA HIS A 314 2.45 -8.58 -10.75
C HIS A 314 1.72 -9.94 -10.57
N LEU A 315 0.41 -9.88 -10.39
CA LEU A 315 -0.45 -11.06 -10.24
C LEU A 315 -0.75 -11.77 -11.57
N CYS A 316 -0.73 -11.00 -12.66
CA CYS A 316 -0.95 -11.52 -14.01
C CYS A 316 0.38 -11.89 -14.68
N ASP A 317 0.39 -13.02 -15.38
CA ASP A 317 1.57 -13.46 -16.14
C ASP A 317 1.63 -12.75 -17.49
N THR A 318 2.19 -11.55 -17.49
CA THR A 318 2.44 -10.76 -18.68
C THR A 318 3.53 -9.70 -18.40
N PRO A 319 4.42 -9.42 -19.37
CA PRO A 319 5.36 -8.31 -19.26
C PRO A 319 4.71 -6.94 -19.55
N ASP A 320 3.61 -6.93 -20.33
CA ASP A 320 2.97 -5.70 -20.77
C ASP A 320 1.98 -5.19 -19.73
N ARG A 321 2.42 -4.19 -18.97
CA ARG A 321 1.64 -3.52 -17.93
C ARG A 321 1.62 -2.03 -18.15
N LEU A 322 0.46 -1.43 -17.98
CA LEU A 322 0.28 0.02 -17.98
C LEU A 322 0.89 0.62 -16.70
N HIS A 323 1.59 1.74 -16.85
CA HIS A 323 2.07 2.52 -15.72
C HIS A 323 1.25 3.81 -15.57
N TRP A 324 1.00 4.22 -14.33
CA TRP A 324 0.19 5.38 -14.04
C TRP A 324 0.71 6.17 -12.82
N SER A 325 0.91 7.47 -12.97
CA SER A 325 1.33 8.32 -11.84
C SER A 325 0.13 8.86 -11.06
N PRO A 326 0.12 8.72 -9.74
CA PRO A 326 -0.93 9.32 -8.90
C PRO A 326 -0.93 10.85 -8.91
N SER A 327 0.15 11.52 -9.32
CA SER A 327 0.19 12.99 -9.47
C SER A 327 -0.31 13.49 -10.83
N ARG A 328 -0.64 12.59 -11.77
CA ARG A 328 -1.10 13.00 -13.10
C ARG A 328 -2.38 13.82 -13.02
N GLY A 329 -2.38 15.01 -13.66
CA GLY A 329 -3.51 15.94 -13.66
C GLY A 329 -3.69 16.71 -12.36
N CYS A 330 -2.83 16.49 -11.36
CA CYS A 330 -2.89 17.20 -10.08
C CYS A 330 -2.30 18.63 -10.14
N GLU A 331 -1.96 19.13 -11.33
CA GLU A 331 -1.76 20.56 -11.60
C GLU A 331 -3.05 21.34 -11.30
N ASP A 332 -4.20 20.72 -11.50
CA ASP A 332 -5.49 21.18 -11.02
C ASP A 332 -5.68 20.80 -9.55
N LYS A 333 -5.92 21.82 -8.69
CA LYS A 333 -6.15 21.63 -7.25
C LYS A 333 -7.35 20.74 -6.94
N ALA A 334 -8.43 20.82 -7.73
CA ALA A 334 -9.60 20.00 -7.54
C ALA A 334 -9.32 18.52 -7.86
N VAL A 335 -8.54 18.26 -8.92
CA VAL A 335 -8.07 16.91 -9.24
C VAL A 335 -7.16 16.37 -8.15
N ALA A 336 -6.26 17.20 -7.62
CA ALA A 336 -5.38 16.81 -6.52
C ALA A 336 -6.18 16.46 -5.25
N ALA A 337 -7.24 17.21 -4.93
CA ALA A 337 -8.13 16.93 -3.80
C ALA A 337 -8.89 15.61 -3.98
N ALA A 338 -9.51 15.39 -5.13
CA ALA A 338 -10.21 14.15 -5.44
C ALA A 338 -9.26 12.93 -5.41
N ARG A 339 -8.02 13.11 -5.89
CA ARG A 339 -7.00 12.08 -5.85
C ARG A 339 -6.55 11.75 -4.43
N ALA A 340 -6.34 12.76 -3.58
CA ALA A 340 -5.99 12.57 -2.17
C ALA A 340 -7.12 11.85 -1.42
N ALA A 341 -8.37 12.26 -1.62
CA ALA A 341 -9.53 11.60 -1.05
C ALA A 341 -9.62 10.12 -1.46
N ALA A 342 -9.37 9.80 -2.73
CA ALA A 342 -9.40 8.43 -3.23
C ALA A 342 -8.23 7.57 -2.68
N LEU A 343 -7.02 8.13 -2.57
CA LEU A 343 -5.87 7.44 -1.95
C LEU A 343 -6.09 7.17 -0.46
N LEU A 344 -6.74 8.07 0.24
CA LEU A 344 -7.00 7.93 1.67
C LEU A 344 -8.23 7.05 1.97
N ALA A 345 -9.17 6.90 1.04
CA ALA A 345 -10.43 6.21 1.27
C ALA A 345 -10.28 4.81 1.91
N PRO A 346 -9.36 3.93 1.47
CA PRO A 346 -9.20 2.61 2.08
C PRO A 346 -8.69 2.63 3.52
N VAL A 347 -7.87 3.63 3.87
CA VAL A 347 -7.17 3.72 5.17
C VAL A 347 -7.81 4.72 6.13
N ARG A 348 -8.70 5.59 5.63
CA ARG A 348 -9.37 6.65 6.40
C ARG A 348 -10.19 6.07 7.55
N PRO A 349 -10.07 6.61 8.76
CA PRO A 349 -10.97 6.24 9.84
C PRO A 349 -12.41 6.70 9.53
N THR A 350 -13.39 5.87 9.91
CA THR A 350 -14.81 6.12 9.64
C THR A 350 -15.55 6.82 10.77
N ALA A 351 -14.93 6.92 11.96
CA ALA A 351 -15.53 7.56 13.11
C ALA A 351 -15.56 9.09 12.93
N LYS A 352 -16.70 9.73 13.25
CA LYS A 352 -16.87 11.19 13.14
C LYS A 352 -15.86 11.98 13.99
N ILE A 353 -15.41 11.44 15.12
CA ILE A 353 -14.41 12.07 15.98
C ILE A 353 -13.05 12.22 15.28
N ASP A 354 -12.75 11.36 14.33
CA ASP A 354 -11.49 11.35 13.59
C ASP A 354 -11.56 12.20 12.30
N GLN A 355 -12.71 12.88 12.05
CA GLN A 355 -12.88 13.66 10.82
C GLN A 355 -11.84 14.78 10.68
N ALA A 356 -11.55 15.52 11.74
CA ALA A 356 -10.54 16.57 11.72
C ALA A 356 -9.12 16.05 11.43
N LEU A 357 -8.81 14.83 11.85
CA LEU A 357 -7.57 14.13 11.49
C LEU A 357 -7.55 13.80 10.00
N ALA A 358 -8.65 13.24 9.49
CA ALA A 358 -8.77 12.87 8.08
C ALA A 358 -8.66 14.11 7.16
N ASP A 359 -9.22 15.24 7.55
CA ASP A 359 -9.16 16.50 6.80
C ASP A 359 -7.73 17.08 6.73
N VAL A 360 -6.97 16.97 7.82
CA VAL A 360 -5.53 17.34 7.81
C VAL A 360 -4.74 16.41 6.90
N ALA A 361 -4.96 15.09 6.98
CA ALA A 361 -4.29 14.12 6.11
C ALA A 361 -4.61 14.38 4.62
N GLU A 362 -5.87 14.68 4.30
CA GLU A 362 -6.27 15.04 2.94
C GLU A 362 -5.59 16.33 2.48
N THR A 363 -5.48 17.34 3.34
CA THR A 363 -4.78 18.59 3.04
C THR A 363 -3.29 18.36 2.77
N LEU A 364 -2.61 17.54 3.58
CA LEU A 364 -1.22 17.15 3.37
C LEU A 364 -1.05 16.44 2.02
N LEU A 365 -1.83 15.40 1.78
CA LEU A 365 -1.66 14.56 0.60
C LEU A 365 -2.01 15.29 -0.69
N ARG A 366 -3.10 16.08 -0.73
CA ARG A 366 -3.44 16.90 -1.91
C ARG A 366 -2.36 17.93 -2.22
N SER A 367 -1.77 18.54 -1.18
CA SER A 367 -0.69 19.51 -1.35
C SER A 367 0.58 18.87 -1.89
N TYR A 368 0.94 17.66 -1.43
CA TYR A 368 2.07 16.90 -1.96
C TYR A 368 1.86 16.49 -3.42
N LEU A 369 0.65 16.03 -3.78
CA LEU A 369 0.30 15.68 -5.15
C LEU A 369 0.36 16.89 -6.07
N HIS A 370 -0.21 18.03 -5.64
CA HIS A 370 -0.20 19.27 -6.39
C HIS A 370 1.23 19.81 -6.55
N ALA A 371 2.03 19.85 -5.48
CA ALA A 371 3.42 20.27 -5.53
C ALA A 371 4.24 19.40 -6.51
N ALA A 372 4.04 18.07 -6.47
CA ALA A 372 4.75 17.18 -7.38
C ALA A 372 4.34 17.38 -8.84
N ALA A 373 3.06 17.61 -9.11
CA ALA A 373 2.54 17.83 -10.46
C ALA A 373 3.07 19.14 -11.06
N VAL A 374 2.97 20.25 -10.34
CA VAL A 374 3.40 21.58 -10.86
C VAL A 374 4.91 21.69 -11.01
N ASP A 375 5.69 21.00 -10.19
CA ASP A 375 7.17 21.03 -10.20
C ASP A 375 7.79 19.84 -10.96
N GLY A 376 6.96 18.98 -11.61
CA GLY A 376 7.42 17.82 -12.38
C GLY A 376 8.16 16.78 -11.54
N ARG A 377 7.82 16.65 -10.24
CA ARG A 377 8.43 15.68 -9.34
C ARG A 377 7.82 14.29 -9.49
N THR A 378 8.64 13.29 -9.28
CA THR A 378 8.22 11.87 -9.36
C THR A 378 7.48 11.43 -8.10
N VAL A 379 6.81 10.29 -8.17
CA VAL A 379 6.13 9.63 -7.03
C VAL A 379 7.07 9.39 -5.84
N ARG A 380 8.39 9.25 -6.07
CA ARG A 380 9.39 9.10 -4.99
C ARG A 380 9.44 10.31 -4.06
N HIS A 381 9.24 11.52 -4.60
CA HIS A 381 9.18 12.74 -3.79
C HIS A 381 7.91 12.77 -2.95
N ILE A 382 6.75 12.43 -3.54
CA ILE A 382 5.48 12.35 -2.82
C ILE A 382 5.59 11.36 -1.66
N HIS A 383 6.14 10.16 -1.90
CA HIS A 383 6.36 9.15 -0.87
C HIS A 383 7.27 9.66 0.26
N ARG A 384 8.36 10.35 -0.07
CA ARG A 384 9.29 10.94 0.90
C ARG A 384 8.62 12.03 1.75
N TRP A 385 7.86 12.93 1.13
CA TRP A 385 7.12 13.96 1.83
C TRP A 385 6.02 13.37 2.73
N ALA A 386 5.33 12.34 2.24
CA ALA A 386 4.34 11.61 3.03
C ALA A 386 4.95 10.94 4.28
N GLN A 387 6.23 10.60 4.27
CA GLN A 387 6.98 10.12 5.43
C GLN A 387 7.53 11.25 6.33
N GLY A 388 7.19 12.50 6.08
CA GLY A 388 7.67 13.66 6.84
C GLY A 388 9.08 14.16 6.45
N SER A 389 9.73 13.52 5.47
CA SER A 389 11.09 13.88 5.07
C SER A 389 11.09 14.93 3.95
N GLN A 390 11.89 15.98 4.10
CA GLN A 390 12.06 17.04 3.09
C GLN A 390 10.76 17.75 2.67
N VAL A 391 9.79 17.87 3.55
CA VAL A 391 8.48 18.48 3.28
C VAL A 391 8.60 19.94 2.83
N GLN A 392 9.66 20.63 3.26
CA GLN A 392 9.94 22.02 2.86
C GLN A 392 10.17 22.18 1.35
N ASP A 393 10.56 21.12 0.65
CA ASP A 393 10.67 21.17 -0.81
C ASP A 393 9.29 21.27 -1.47
N ALA A 394 8.26 20.59 -0.92
CA ALA A 394 6.88 20.73 -1.38
C ALA A 394 6.34 22.14 -1.14
N VAL A 395 6.59 22.72 0.05
CA VAL A 395 6.22 24.11 0.38
C VAL A 395 6.88 25.09 -0.59
N ARG A 396 8.19 24.89 -0.84
CA ARG A 396 8.94 25.74 -1.78
C ARG A 396 8.37 25.64 -3.19
N ALA A 397 8.10 24.43 -3.69
CA ALA A 397 7.51 24.21 -5.00
C ALA A 397 6.17 24.95 -5.15
N LEU A 398 5.28 24.85 -4.14
CA LEU A 398 3.99 25.55 -4.15
C LEU A 398 4.12 27.07 -4.03
N ARG A 399 5.17 27.58 -3.39
CA ARG A 399 5.39 29.02 -3.20
C ARG A 399 6.01 29.69 -4.42
N THR A 400 6.90 28.99 -5.12
CA THR A 400 7.71 29.57 -6.20
C THR A 400 7.21 29.23 -7.60
N ASN A 401 6.45 28.16 -7.77
CA ASN A 401 5.98 27.76 -9.09
C ASN A 401 4.74 28.57 -9.50
N PRO A 402 4.77 29.27 -10.65
CA PRO A 402 3.65 30.09 -11.12
C PRO A 402 2.41 29.29 -11.50
N LYS A 403 2.54 27.96 -11.69
CA LYS A 403 1.41 27.06 -11.95
C LYS A 403 0.71 26.59 -10.68
N ALA A 404 1.30 26.83 -9.51
CA ALA A 404 0.67 26.46 -8.26
C ALA A 404 -0.59 27.30 -7.99
N ALA A 405 -1.67 26.65 -7.56
CA ALA A 405 -2.89 27.35 -7.23
C ALA A 405 -2.66 28.31 -6.03
N ALA A 406 -3.26 29.49 -6.09
CA ALA A 406 -3.09 30.50 -5.04
C ALA A 406 -3.50 29.95 -3.66
N GLY A 407 -2.70 30.27 -2.63
CA GLY A 407 -2.94 29.89 -1.24
C GLY A 407 -2.51 28.47 -0.86
N THR A 408 -2.15 27.60 -1.81
CA THR A 408 -1.84 26.18 -1.52
C THR A 408 -0.59 26.00 -0.66
N ALA A 409 0.41 26.86 -0.79
CA ALA A 409 1.57 26.84 0.08
C ALA A 409 1.19 27.13 1.55
N GLY A 410 0.34 28.15 1.77
CA GLY A 410 -0.17 28.49 3.11
C GLY A 410 -1.05 27.39 3.72
N GLU A 411 -1.87 26.72 2.90
CA GLU A 411 -2.67 25.56 3.34
C GLU A 411 -1.76 24.43 3.83
N LEU A 412 -0.70 24.11 3.08
CA LEU A 412 0.28 23.10 3.49
C LEU A 412 1.01 23.50 4.76
N GLU A 413 1.48 24.74 4.86
CA GLU A 413 2.16 25.26 6.06
C GLU A 413 1.24 25.22 7.29
N SER A 414 -0.03 25.61 7.13
CA SER A 414 -1.03 25.53 8.20
C SER A 414 -1.25 24.09 8.67
N ALA A 415 -1.32 23.13 7.75
CA ALA A 415 -1.43 21.71 8.10
C ALA A 415 -0.18 21.20 8.83
N LEU A 416 1.02 21.63 8.42
CA LEU A 416 2.29 21.24 9.03
C LEU A 416 2.54 21.91 10.40
N THR A 417 1.94 23.05 10.67
CA THR A 417 2.04 23.79 11.93
C THR A 417 0.84 23.56 12.85
N SER A 418 -0.10 22.68 12.44
CA SER A 418 -1.24 22.29 13.27
C SER A 418 -0.78 21.62 14.58
N HIS A 419 -1.75 21.38 15.48
CA HIS A 419 -1.46 20.71 16.76
C HIS A 419 -0.61 19.44 16.56
N PRO A 420 0.56 19.29 17.22
CA PRO A 420 1.55 18.27 16.94
C PRO A 420 0.99 16.84 16.84
N GLU A 421 0.17 16.43 17.83
CA GLU A 421 -0.41 15.07 17.83
C GLU A 421 -1.31 14.81 16.62
N ARG A 422 -2.12 15.80 16.21
CA ARG A 422 -3.00 15.68 15.05
C ARG A 422 -2.19 15.66 13.75
N ARG A 423 -1.20 16.51 13.65
CA ARG A 423 -0.28 16.53 12.51
C ARG A 423 0.43 15.19 12.35
N ASP A 424 1.01 14.65 13.44
CA ASP A 424 1.80 13.42 13.39
C ASP A 424 0.91 12.21 13.03
N MET A 425 -0.31 12.14 13.57
CA MET A 425 -1.28 11.12 13.16
C MET A 425 -1.74 11.28 11.71
N ALA A 426 -1.94 12.52 11.23
CA ALA A 426 -2.28 12.79 9.83
C ALA A 426 -1.13 12.41 8.89
N GLN A 427 0.09 12.71 9.29
CA GLN A 427 1.30 12.32 8.56
C GLN A 427 1.43 10.78 8.49
N GLU A 428 1.18 10.07 9.59
CA GLU A 428 1.16 8.61 9.62
C GLU A 428 0.08 8.05 8.67
N LEU A 429 -1.10 8.67 8.62
CA LEU A 429 -2.18 8.24 7.73
C LEU A 429 -1.80 8.41 6.25
N THR A 430 -1.15 9.53 5.88
CA THR A 430 -0.64 9.73 4.51
C THR A 430 0.49 8.77 4.17
N ALA A 431 1.41 8.51 5.10
CA ALA A 431 2.49 7.54 4.93
C ALA A 431 1.94 6.12 4.72
N ARG A 432 0.91 5.74 5.48
CA ARG A 432 0.22 4.45 5.36
C ARG A 432 -0.46 4.29 4.00
N ALA A 433 -1.17 5.31 3.52
CA ALA A 433 -1.81 5.29 2.20
C ALA A 433 -0.81 5.07 1.05
N LEU A 434 0.43 5.49 1.21
CA LEU A 434 1.49 5.38 0.21
C LEU A 434 2.55 4.32 0.54
N SER A 435 2.33 3.47 1.56
CA SER A 435 3.32 2.50 2.05
C SER A 435 3.78 1.50 0.98
N ALA A 436 2.90 1.11 0.05
CA ALA A 436 3.21 0.20 -1.05
C ALA A 436 4.31 0.74 -1.99
N LEU A 437 4.53 2.06 -2.03
CA LEU A 437 5.61 2.68 -2.83
C LEU A 437 7.03 2.33 -2.33
N SER A 438 7.17 1.70 -1.17
CA SER A 438 8.43 1.10 -0.71
C SER A 438 8.87 -0.05 -1.62
N THR A 439 7.92 -0.79 -2.20
CA THR A 439 8.16 -1.91 -3.12
C THR A 439 8.58 -1.39 -4.50
N ILE A 440 9.56 -2.02 -5.12
CA ILE A 440 10.12 -1.59 -6.41
C ILE A 440 9.07 -1.67 -7.50
N ASN A 441 8.37 -2.80 -7.65
CA ASN A 441 7.37 -3.02 -8.70
C ASN A 441 6.22 -1.98 -8.62
N VAL A 442 5.70 -1.73 -7.41
CA VAL A 442 4.64 -0.72 -7.20
C VAL A 442 5.12 0.69 -7.54
N ARG A 443 6.37 1.00 -7.22
CA ARG A 443 6.95 2.31 -7.54
C ARG A 443 7.19 2.48 -9.04
N GLU A 444 7.60 1.43 -9.73
CA GLU A 444 7.74 1.40 -11.19
C GLU A 444 6.39 1.53 -11.87
N SER A 445 5.36 0.83 -11.42
CA SER A 445 4.00 0.96 -11.94
C SER A 445 3.42 2.38 -11.79
N CYS A 446 4.01 3.19 -10.89
CA CYS A 446 3.66 4.61 -10.72
C CYS A 446 4.53 5.57 -11.55
N THR A 447 5.36 5.07 -12.47
CA THR A 447 6.27 5.89 -13.30
C THR A 447 5.94 5.67 -14.78
N PRO A 448 4.88 6.32 -15.31
CA PRO A 448 4.43 6.12 -16.67
C PRO A 448 5.41 6.71 -17.69
N ASN A 449 5.51 6.08 -18.83
CA ASN A 449 6.07 6.66 -20.04
C ASN A 449 5.01 7.51 -20.77
N ARG A 450 5.38 8.11 -21.91
CA ARG A 450 4.47 8.92 -22.70
C ARG A 450 3.35 8.08 -23.34
N THR A 451 3.65 6.85 -23.75
CA THR A 451 2.69 5.93 -24.37
C THR A 451 1.60 5.52 -23.38
N ASP A 452 1.97 5.14 -22.15
CA ASP A 452 1.02 4.81 -21.08
C ASP A 452 0.05 5.96 -20.81
N SER A 453 0.60 7.17 -20.82
CA SER A 453 -0.20 8.37 -20.61
C SER A 453 -1.23 8.59 -21.71
N LEU A 454 -0.85 8.41 -22.97
CA LEU A 454 -1.76 8.54 -24.10
C LEU A 454 -2.81 7.42 -24.10
N ALA A 455 -2.38 6.18 -23.88
CA ALA A 455 -3.26 5.02 -23.80
C ALA A 455 -4.38 5.20 -22.77
N LEU A 456 -4.04 5.68 -21.58
CA LEU A 456 -5.05 5.94 -20.54
C LEU A 456 -5.99 7.11 -20.90
N ASP A 457 -5.55 8.05 -21.75
CA ASP A 457 -6.39 9.15 -22.21
C ASP A 457 -7.34 8.76 -23.34
N SER A 458 -6.96 7.82 -24.19
CA SER A 458 -7.69 7.49 -25.41
C SER A 458 -8.57 6.24 -25.31
N PHE A 459 -8.28 5.29 -24.37
CA PHE A 459 -8.92 3.97 -24.37
C PHE A 459 -10.45 4.02 -24.38
N VAL A 460 -11.06 5.00 -23.70
CA VAL A 460 -12.52 5.14 -23.67
C VAL A 460 -13.06 5.47 -25.05
N HIS A 461 -12.38 6.35 -25.80
CA HIS A 461 -12.77 6.72 -27.16
C HIS A 461 -12.50 5.61 -28.18
N GLU A 462 -11.53 4.76 -27.92
CA GLU A 462 -11.11 3.65 -28.76
C GLU A 462 -11.90 2.36 -28.49
N GLY A 463 -12.94 2.39 -27.64
CA GLY A 463 -13.68 1.18 -27.25
C GLY A 463 -12.82 0.21 -26.41
N GLY A 464 -11.72 0.70 -25.84
CA GLY A 464 -10.72 -0.11 -25.13
C GLY A 464 -11.18 -0.60 -23.76
N THR A 465 -10.37 -1.46 -23.17
CA THR A 465 -10.60 -2.03 -21.86
C THR A 465 -9.42 -1.78 -20.94
N LEU A 466 -9.69 -1.28 -19.74
CA LEU A 466 -8.71 -1.17 -18.66
C LEU A 466 -9.01 -2.20 -17.57
N TYR A 467 -8.08 -3.12 -17.37
CA TYR A 467 -8.09 -4.03 -16.22
C TYR A 467 -7.26 -3.44 -15.09
N VAL A 468 -7.82 -3.46 -13.88
CA VAL A 468 -7.18 -3.05 -12.63
C VAL A 468 -7.18 -4.27 -11.72
N VAL A 469 -6.01 -4.90 -11.59
CA VAL A 469 -5.87 -6.16 -10.84
C VAL A 469 -5.07 -5.91 -9.58
N GLY A 470 -5.54 -6.45 -8.45
CA GLY A 470 -4.86 -6.29 -7.16
C GLY A 470 -5.19 -7.34 -6.15
N GLU A 471 -4.34 -7.44 -5.14
CA GLU A 471 -4.55 -8.35 -4.02
C GLU A 471 -5.83 -8.00 -3.25
N PRO A 472 -6.61 -8.99 -2.81
CA PRO A 472 -7.76 -8.75 -1.97
C PRO A 472 -7.33 -8.45 -0.53
N ILE A 473 -7.64 -7.25 -0.04
CA ILE A 473 -7.25 -6.78 1.30
C ILE A 473 -8.49 -6.56 2.15
N GLU A 474 -8.60 -7.30 3.26
CA GLU A 474 -9.73 -7.19 4.19
C GLU A 474 -9.54 -6.04 5.19
N ASP A 475 -8.34 -5.87 5.74
CA ASP A 475 -8.03 -4.77 6.67
C ASP A 475 -6.95 -3.82 6.11
N PRO A 476 -7.33 -2.85 5.26
CA PRO A 476 -6.38 -1.90 4.70
C PRO A 476 -5.88 -0.86 5.70
N ARG A 477 -6.49 -0.79 6.89
CA ARG A 477 -5.98 0.08 7.95
C ARG A 477 -4.71 -0.47 8.59
N ALA A 478 -4.58 -1.79 8.62
CA ALA A 478 -3.35 -2.46 9.09
C ALA A 478 -2.32 -2.55 7.95
N THR A 479 -2.71 -3.12 6.81
CA THR A 479 -1.84 -3.38 5.65
C THR A 479 -2.56 -3.04 4.35
N PRO A 480 -2.47 -1.78 3.88
CA PRO A 480 -3.23 -1.34 2.70
C PRO A 480 -2.71 -1.90 1.37
N GLY A 481 -1.47 -2.40 1.30
CA GLY A 481 -0.88 -2.85 0.04
C GLY A 481 -1.01 -1.80 -1.08
N ALA A 482 -1.28 -2.23 -2.30
CA ALA A 482 -1.50 -1.36 -3.45
C ALA A 482 -2.94 -0.80 -3.53
N MET A 483 -3.88 -1.22 -2.64
CA MET A 483 -5.29 -0.82 -2.69
C MET A 483 -5.51 0.70 -2.81
N PRO A 484 -4.80 1.60 -2.09
CA PRO A 484 -4.95 3.05 -2.26
C PRO A 484 -4.67 3.52 -3.70
N LEU A 485 -3.66 2.97 -4.35
CA LEU A 485 -3.29 3.32 -5.73
C LEU A 485 -4.33 2.79 -6.73
N LEU A 486 -4.82 1.56 -6.53
CA LEU A 486 -5.88 0.97 -7.35
C LEU A 486 -7.17 1.77 -7.23
N THR A 487 -7.56 2.15 -6.01
CA THR A 487 -8.72 3.01 -5.74
C THR A 487 -8.57 4.37 -6.43
N ALA A 488 -7.40 5.00 -6.34
CA ALA A 488 -7.15 6.31 -6.93
C ALA A 488 -7.14 6.28 -8.46
N LEU A 489 -6.57 5.24 -9.07
CA LEU A 489 -6.64 5.06 -10.53
C LEU A 489 -8.08 4.85 -10.98
N THR A 490 -8.79 3.91 -10.37
CA THR A 490 -10.19 3.59 -10.71
C THR A 490 -11.08 4.82 -10.54
N ALA A 491 -10.96 5.55 -9.42
CA ALA A 491 -11.68 6.80 -9.19
C ALA A 491 -11.36 7.87 -10.25
N SER A 492 -10.11 7.95 -10.72
CA SER A 492 -9.73 8.92 -11.74
C SER A 492 -10.32 8.61 -13.12
N VAL A 493 -10.48 7.32 -13.46
CA VAL A 493 -11.14 6.88 -14.70
C VAL A 493 -12.64 7.19 -14.63
N VAL A 494 -13.29 6.88 -13.50
CA VAL A 494 -14.69 7.20 -13.27
C VAL A 494 -14.94 8.70 -13.38
N GLU A 495 -14.12 9.52 -12.73
CA GLU A 495 -14.25 10.98 -12.76
C GLU A 495 -14.02 11.54 -14.18
N ARG A 496 -13.12 10.94 -14.95
CA ARG A 496 -12.95 11.28 -16.37
C ARG A 496 -14.21 10.94 -17.16
N GLY A 497 -14.79 9.75 -16.96
CA GLY A 497 -16.05 9.34 -17.60
C GLY A 497 -17.18 10.32 -17.28
N ARG A 498 -17.33 10.75 -16.02
CA ARG A 498 -18.32 11.77 -15.61
C ARG A 498 -18.15 13.09 -16.35
N ARG A 499 -16.90 13.60 -16.41
CA ARG A 499 -16.59 14.84 -17.13
C ARG A 499 -16.81 14.73 -18.64
N MET A 500 -16.57 13.55 -19.23
CA MET A 500 -16.89 13.29 -20.63
C MET A 500 -18.40 13.28 -20.86
N ALA A 501 -19.18 12.64 -20.00
CA ALA A 501 -20.63 12.65 -20.03
C ALA A 501 -21.20 14.08 -19.93
N GLU A 502 -20.70 14.89 -19.00
CA GLU A 502 -21.11 16.30 -18.82
C GLU A 502 -20.83 17.17 -20.05
N ARG A 503 -19.80 16.85 -20.83
CA ARG A 503 -19.47 17.57 -22.08
C ARG A 503 -20.21 17.05 -23.30
N SER A 504 -20.83 15.88 -23.19
CA SER A 504 -21.66 15.29 -24.25
C SER A 504 -22.96 16.05 -24.39
N SER A 505 -23.46 16.18 -25.62
CA SER A 505 -24.72 16.85 -25.94
C SER A 505 -25.94 16.24 -25.23
N TYR A 506 -25.86 14.97 -24.87
CA TYR A 506 -26.94 14.22 -24.21
C TYR A 506 -26.71 14.03 -22.71
N GLY A 507 -25.64 14.59 -22.13
CA GLY A 507 -25.28 14.41 -20.72
C GLY A 507 -24.86 12.99 -20.35
N ARG A 508 -24.57 12.12 -21.33
CA ARG A 508 -24.18 10.72 -21.13
C ARG A 508 -23.07 10.30 -22.10
N LEU A 509 -22.35 9.25 -21.73
CA LEU A 509 -21.38 8.60 -22.63
C LEU A 509 -22.09 7.74 -23.67
N ASP A 510 -21.64 7.83 -24.92
CA ASP A 510 -22.06 7.01 -26.04
C ASP A 510 -20.82 6.75 -26.94
N PRO A 511 -20.36 5.50 -27.08
CA PRO A 511 -20.83 4.31 -26.37
C PRO A 511 -20.59 4.37 -24.85
N PRO A 512 -21.39 3.61 -24.06
CA PRO A 512 -21.30 3.64 -22.59
C PRO A 512 -20.00 3.00 -22.10
N LEU A 513 -19.41 3.57 -21.03
CA LEU A 513 -18.29 2.99 -20.30
C LEU A 513 -18.83 1.99 -19.26
N THR A 514 -18.70 0.69 -19.52
CA THR A 514 -19.17 -0.35 -18.61
C THR A 514 -18.19 -0.54 -17.44
N LEU A 515 -18.69 -0.48 -16.20
CA LEU A 515 -17.89 -0.69 -14.99
C LEU A 515 -18.20 -2.08 -14.40
N ILE A 516 -17.21 -2.97 -14.40
CA ILE A 516 -17.29 -4.32 -13.83
C ILE A 516 -16.35 -4.39 -12.64
N LEU A 517 -16.93 -4.31 -11.46
CA LEU A 517 -16.21 -4.10 -10.21
C LEU A 517 -16.26 -5.38 -9.36
N ASP A 518 -15.44 -6.39 -9.72
CA ASP A 518 -15.34 -7.65 -9.00
C ASP A 518 -14.44 -7.50 -7.78
N ASP A 519 -14.95 -7.94 -6.63
CA ASP A 519 -14.30 -7.82 -5.31
C ASP A 519 -13.93 -6.38 -4.93
N VAL A 520 -14.72 -5.41 -5.39
CA VAL A 520 -14.39 -3.99 -5.33
C VAL A 520 -14.08 -3.49 -3.92
N ALA A 521 -14.77 -4.01 -2.92
CA ALA A 521 -14.54 -3.64 -1.52
C ALA A 521 -13.19 -4.12 -0.97
N ALA A 522 -12.60 -5.15 -1.57
CA ALA A 522 -11.31 -5.71 -1.17
C ALA A 522 -10.14 -5.26 -2.07
N VAL A 523 -10.41 -4.75 -3.29
CA VAL A 523 -9.36 -4.35 -4.25
C VAL A 523 -9.26 -2.85 -4.41
N ALA A 524 -10.41 -2.18 -4.65
CA ALA A 524 -10.45 -0.75 -4.92
C ALA A 524 -11.78 -0.14 -4.42
N PRO A 525 -11.93 0.10 -3.11
CA PRO A 525 -13.18 0.64 -2.55
C PRO A 525 -13.39 2.08 -2.99
N LEU A 526 -14.14 2.24 -4.08
CA LEU A 526 -14.43 3.53 -4.69
C LEU A 526 -15.33 4.38 -3.79
N PRO A 527 -14.95 5.62 -3.42
CA PRO A 527 -15.84 6.53 -2.71
C PRO A 527 -17.13 6.83 -3.48
N GLN A 528 -17.06 6.86 -4.82
CA GLN A 528 -18.16 7.19 -5.72
C GLN A 528 -19.09 6.00 -6.03
N LEU A 529 -18.83 4.81 -5.48
CA LEU A 529 -19.62 3.61 -5.82
C LEU A 529 -21.13 3.79 -5.55
N PRO A 530 -21.61 4.37 -4.42
CA PRO A 530 -23.03 4.59 -4.19
C PRO A 530 -23.68 5.44 -5.29
N ASP A 531 -23.02 6.52 -5.72
CA ASP A 531 -23.51 7.40 -6.79
C ASP A 531 -23.54 6.67 -8.15
N LEU A 532 -22.53 5.85 -8.44
CA LEU A 532 -22.48 5.06 -9.68
C LEU A 532 -23.61 4.05 -9.76
N LEU A 533 -23.95 3.40 -8.63
CA LEU A 533 -25.04 2.43 -8.57
C LEU A 533 -26.43 3.08 -8.75
N THR A 534 -26.58 4.36 -8.42
CA THR A 534 -27.85 5.08 -8.50
C THR A 534 -28.01 5.86 -9.82
N THR A 535 -26.96 6.53 -10.27
CA THR A 535 -27.04 7.48 -11.41
C THR A 535 -26.07 7.16 -12.55
N GLY A 536 -25.23 6.14 -12.37
CA GLY A 536 -24.18 5.81 -13.35
C GLY A 536 -24.76 5.41 -14.71
N ALA A 537 -25.80 4.58 -14.73
CA ALA A 537 -26.42 4.12 -15.97
C ALA A 537 -27.00 5.27 -16.81
N ASP A 538 -27.62 6.25 -16.17
CA ASP A 538 -28.18 7.43 -16.84
C ASP A 538 -27.09 8.28 -17.51
N ARG A 539 -25.89 8.28 -16.92
CA ARG A 539 -24.71 8.98 -17.46
C ARG A 539 -23.90 8.17 -18.47
N GLY A 540 -24.37 6.97 -18.84
CA GLY A 540 -23.64 6.06 -19.71
C GLY A 540 -22.46 5.35 -19.03
N MET A 541 -22.55 5.14 -17.73
CA MET A 541 -21.59 4.35 -16.93
C MET A 541 -22.33 3.24 -16.16
N PRO A 542 -22.91 2.24 -16.88
CA PRO A 542 -23.56 1.11 -16.22
C PRO A 542 -22.55 0.37 -15.34
N THR A 543 -22.96 0.09 -14.10
CA THR A 543 -22.06 -0.43 -13.07
C THR A 543 -22.60 -1.76 -12.53
N LEU A 544 -21.76 -2.80 -12.56
CA LEU A 544 -21.95 -4.08 -11.90
C LEU A 544 -20.94 -4.20 -10.77
N ALA A 545 -21.40 -4.20 -9.53
CA ALA A 545 -20.55 -4.38 -8.36
C ALA A 545 -20.73 -5.77 -7.76
N LEU A 546 -19.63 -6.51 -7.62
CA LEU A 546 -19.63 -7.84 -7.04
C LEU A 546 -18.79 -7.83 -5.75
N MET A 547 -19.34 -8.34 -4.66
CA MET A 547 -18.71 -8.37 -3.34
C MET A 547 -18.92 -9.72 -2.66
N ARG A 548 -18.15 -9.99 -1.62
CA ARG A 548 -18.23 -11.26 -0.89
C ARG A 548 -19.42 -11.30 0.05
N SER A 549 -19.70 -10.19 0.75
CA SER A 549 -20.78 -10.10 1.72
C SER A 549 -21.30 -8.67 1.90
N ARG A 550 -22.44 -8.52 2.58
CA ARG A 550 -22.98 -7.20 2.99
C ARG A 550 -22.09 -6.52 4.00
N GLU A 551 -21.48 -7.27 4.90
CA GLU A 551 -20.59 -6.75 5.94
C GLU A 551 -19.37 -6.09 5.32
N GLN A 552 -18.81 -6.69 4.26
CA GLN A 552 -17.72 -6.09 3.49
C GLN A 552 -18.16 -4.74 2.88
N GLY A 553 -19.34 -4.66 2.29
CA GLY A 553 -19.91 -3.42 1.78
C GLY A 553 -20.09 -2.36 2.89
N ARG A 554 -20.72 -2.72 4.01
CA ARG A 554 -20.93 -1.82 5.16
C ARG A 554 -19.62 -1.32 5.78
N SER A 555 -18.56 -2.12 5.75
CA SER A 555 -17.25 -1.71 6.27
C SER A 555 -16.60 -0.59 5.45
N ARG A 556 -16.88 -0.53 4.15
CA ARG A 556 -16.33 0.48 3.21
C ARG A 556 -17.24 1.68 3.03
N TRP A 557 -18.55 1.45 2.98
CA TRP A 557 -19.58 2.49 2.78
C TRP A 557 -20.59 2.48 3.93
N PRO A 558 -20.19 2.80 5.17
CA PRO A 558 -21.04 2.65 6.36
C PRO A 558 -22.25 3.61 6.37
N GLN A 559 -22.24 4.65 5.54
CA GLN A 559 -23.30 5.63 5.46
C GLN A 559 -24.32 5.34 4.36
N TYR A 560 -24.11 4.28 3.58
CA TYR A 560 -24.94 3.93 2.44
C TYR A 560 -25.44 2.49 2.54
N GLU A 561 -26.71 2.29 2.22
CA GLU A 561 -27.25 0.95 2.00
C GLU A 561 -27.17 0.65 0.49
N LEU A 562 -26.29 -0.29 0.12
CA LEU A 562 -26.10 -0.65 -1.28
C LEU A 562 -27.30 -1.49 -1.77
N PRO A 563 -27.80 -1.25 -3.00
CA PRO A 563 -28.92 -1.98 -3.60
C PRO A 563 -28.49 -3.39 -4.02
N VAL A 564 -28.79 -4.40 -3.20
CA VAL A 564 -28.47 -5.83 -3.41
C VAL A 564 -29.64 -6.58 -3.99
#